data_9cac887332f06bf4a76162e571d2c6e0
#
_entry.id   9cac887332f06bf4a76162e571d2c6e0
#
_cell.length_a   1.000
_cell.length_b   1.000
_cell.length_c   1.000
_cell.angle_alpha   90.00
_cell.angle_beta   90.00
_cell.angle_gamma   90.00
#
_symmetry.space_group_name_H-M   'P 1'
#
loop_
_entity.id
_entity.type
_entity.pdbx_description
1 polymer ?
#
loop_
_entity_poly.entity_id
_entity_poly.type
_entity_poly.pdbx_seq_one_letter_code
_entity_poly.pdbx_strand_id
1 'polypeptide(L)'
;MPKKENIAIILAGGTGTRAGFSVPKQFVKLAGRTMIERTVDAFQQNPLITGIVIVSNIETLEEMRSVVLQNRWTKLKAVCAGGMNRFASGNAGLSQCDSPDCNVLIHDGARPMVSQRIITEVCEALNKYSAVDVAVPSTDSLIVSDGNRVSNYLDRNTVWNVQTPQGFGYETIRTAYTEALRREDFGATDDCSVVSKYLP
;
A
#
# COMPACT_ATOMS: atom_id res chain seq x y z
N MET A 1 -16.65 -2.96 -22.89
CA MET A 1 -15.18 -2.80 -22.77
C MET A 1 -14.65 -3.92 -21.90
N PRO A 2 -13.49 -4.52 -22.18
CA PRO A 2 -12.90 -5.49 -21.26
C PRO A 2 -12.72 -4.83 -19.89
N LYS A 3 -12.96 -5.58 -18.84
CA LYS A 3 -12.82 -5.08 -17.46
C LYS A 3 -11.33 -4.86 -17.20
N LYS A 4 -10.95 -3.66 -16.71
CA LYS A 4 -9.56 -3.36 -16.34
C LYS A 4 -9.06 -4.36 -15.29
N GLU A 5 -7.81 -4.76 -15.38
CA GLU A 5 -7.15 -5.51 -14.32
C GLU A 5 -7.01 -4.67 -13.06
N ASN A 6 -7.16 -5.29 -11.89
CA ASN A 6 -6.87 -4.68 -10.60
C ASN A 6 -5.71 -5.44 -9.96
N ILE A 7 -4.55 -4.81 -9.88
CA ILE A 7 -3.32 -5.40 -9.34
C ILE A 7 -3.10 -4.88 -7.91
N ALA A 8 -3.02 -5.78 -6.94
CA ALA A 8 -2.64 -5.42 -5.58
C ALA A 8 -1.11 -5.42 -5.43
N ILE A 9 -0.54 -4.30 -5.00
CA ILE A 9 0.89 -4.16 -4.68
C ILE A 9 1.02 -4.15 -3.16
N ILE A 10 1.54 -5.23 -2.59
CA ILE A 10 1.65 -5.41 -1.14
C ILE A 10 3.05 -5.04 -0.69
N LEU A 11 3.18 -3.91 0.02
CA LEU A 11 4.45 -3.40 0.53
C LEU A 11 4.82 -4.09 1.84
N ALA A 12 5.82 -4.94 1.81
CA ALA A 12 6.30 -5.74 2.94
C ALA A 12 7.79 -5.49 3.25
N GLY A 13 8.32 -4.30 2.90
CA GLY A 13 9.72 -3.94 3.09
C GLY A 13 10.08 -3.38 4.47
N GLY A 14 9.10 -3.13 5.35
CA GLY A 14 9.32 -2.50 6.65
C GLY A 14 10.08 -3.41 7.64
N THR A 15 11.09 -2.86 8.32
CA THR A 15 11.88 -3.57 9.34
C THR A 15 11.14 -3.78 10.67
N GLY A 16 10.05 -3.03 10.91
CA GLY A 16 9.23 -3.18 12.12
C GLY A 16 9.85 -2.67 13.43
N THR A 17 10.98 -1.94 13.36
CA THR A 17 11.76 -1.46 14.52
C THR A 17 10.93 -0.70 15.55
N ARG A 18 9.94 0.10 15.09
CA ARG A 18 9.04 0.86 15.99
C ARG A 18 8.13 0.01 16.88
N ALA A 19 7.93 -1.26 16.54
CA ALA A 19 6.99 -2.14 17.26
C ALA A 19 7.68 -3.11 18.25
N GLY A 20 9.02 -3.04 18.38
CA GLY A 20 9.78 -3.84 19.35
C GLY A 20 9.81 -5.35 19.10
N PHE A 21 9.40 -5.81 17.91
CA PHE A 21 9.46 -7.23 17.58
C PHE A 21 10.89 -7.65 17.22
N SER A 22 11.26 -8.88 17.57
CA SER A 22 12.54 -9.50 17.23
C SER A 22 12.64 -9.92 15.74
N VAL A 23 11.51 -9.96 15.04
CA VAL A 23 11.39 -10.27 13.62
C VAL A 23 10.65 -9.14 12.90
N PRO A 24 10.87 -8.94 11.58
CA PRO A 24 10.13 -7.95 10.82
C PRO A 24 8.62 -8.17 10.93
N LYS A 25 7.84 -7.08 11.09
CA LYS A 25 6.39 -7.14 11.39
C LYS A 25 5.60 -8.08 10.49
N GLN A 26 5.89 -8.09 9.19
CA GLN A 26 5.18 -8.90 8.22
C GLN A 26 5.25 -10.40 8.50
N PHE A 27 6.30 -10.85 9.20
CA PHE A 27 6.47 -12.26 9.57
C PHE A 27 5.98 -12.60 10.99
N VAL A 28 5.51 -11.62 11.76
CA VAL A 28 4.87 -11.88 13.04
C VAL A 28 3.60 -12.73 12.83
N LYS A 29 3.47 -13.79 13.60
CA LYS A 29 2.32 -14.71 13.49
C LYS A 29 1.13 -14.22 14.33
N LEU A 30 -0.02 -14.19 13.70
CA LEU A 30 -1.33 -13.97 14.31
C LEU A 30 -2.17 -15.23 14.14
N ALA A 31 -2.48 -15.93 15.23
CA ALA A 31 -3.21 -17.20 15.21
C ALA A 31 -2.63 -18.19 14.18
N GLY A 32 -1.33 -18.46 14.28
CA GLY A 32 -0.62 -19.46 13.49
C GLY A 32 -0.17 -19.06 12.08
N ARG A 33 -0.65 -17.94 11.52
CA ARG A 33 -0.25 -17.41 10.21
C ARG A 33 0.41 -16.04 10.34
N THR A 34 1.38 -15.74 9.48
CA THR A 34 2.05 -14.45 9.47
C THR A 34 1.10 -13.32 9.04
N MET A 35 1.43 -12.07 9.41
CA MET A 35 0.66 -10.91 8.96
C MET A 35 0.61 -10.84 7.43
N ILE A 36 1.74 -11.07 6.76
CA ILE A 36 1.79 -11.04 5.30
C ILE A 36 0.89 -12.11 4.67
N GLU A 37 0.86 -13.34 5.20
CA GLU A 37 -0.03 -14.39 4.69
C GLU A 37 -1.49 -13.96 4.77
N ARG A 38 -1.90 -13.40 5.92
CA ARG A 38 -3.29 -12.92 6.10
C ARG A 38 -3.62 -11.76 5.16
N THR A 39 -2.67 -10.85 4.99
CA THR A 39 -2.84 -9.71 4.07
C THR A 39 -3.01 -10.20 2.64
N VAL A 40 -2.11 -11.04 2.14
CA VAL A 40 -2.18 -11.56 0.77
C VAL A 40 -3.43 -12.41 0.56
N ASP A 41 -3.85 -13.22 1.55
CA ASP A 41 -5.09 -14.00 1.49
C ASP A 41 -6.33 -13.10 1.28
N ALA A 42 -6.39 -11.93 1.91
CA ALA A 42 -7.51 -11.02 1.73
C ALA A 42 -7.64 -10.56 0.27
N PHE A 43 -6.53 -10.23 -0.39
CA PHE A 43 -6.52 -9.87 -1.82
C PHE A 43 -6.70 -11.08 -2.74
N GLN A 44 -6.09 -12.23 -2.40
CA GLN A 44 -6.26 -13.48 -3.16
C GLN A 44 -7.73 -13.91 -3.24
N GLN A 45 -8.50 -13.72 -2.16
CA GLN A 45 -9.90 -14.12 -2.07
C GLN A 45 -10.85 -13.14 -2.77
N ASN A 46 -10.43 -11.88 -3.00
CA ASN A 46 -11.31 -10.88 -3.60
C ASN A 46 -11.48 -11.12 -5.11
N PRO A 47 -12.72 -11.27 -5.63
CA PRO A 47 -12.95 -11.60 -7.04
C PRO A 47 -12.59 -10.47 -8.01
N LEU A 48 -12.46 -9.22 -7.54
CA LEU A 48 -12.10 -8.08 -8.38
C LEU A 48 -10.58 -7.94 -8.55
N ILE A 49 -9.79 -8.54 -7.69
CA ILE A 49 -8.33 -8.56 -7.81
C ILE A 49 -7.91 -9.63 -8.81
N THR A 50 -7.13 -9.24 -9.82
CA THR A 50 -6.68 -10.11 -10.90
C THR A 50 -5.20 -10.49 -10.77
N GLY A 51 -4.42 -9.71 -10.03
CA GLY A 51 -3.00 -9.97 -9.80
C GLY A 51 -2.51 -9.42 -8.47
N ILE A 52 -1.46 -10.01 -7.94
CA ILE A 52 -0.80 -9.59 -6.68
C ILE A 52 0.69 -9.50 -6.94
N VAL A 53 1.30 -8.41 -6.49
CA VAL A 53 2.75 -8.20 -6.44
C VAL A 53 3.15 -8.01 -4.99
N ILE A 54 4.14 -8.74 -4.50
CA ILE A 54 4.70 -8.56 -3.16
C ILE A 54 6.04 -7.86 -3.28
N VAL A 55 6.20 -6.74 -2.57
CA VAL A 55 7.45 -5.98 -2.51
C VAL A 55 8.08 -6.16 -1.14
N SER A 56 9.18 -6.89 -1.07
CA SER A 56 9.89 -7.22 0.18
C SER A 56 11.17 -6.40 0.34
N ASN A 57 11.69 -6.32 1.56
CA ASN A 57 13.07 -5.87 1.77
C ASN A 57 14.03 -6.88 1.13
N ILE A 58 15.14 -6.39 0.59
CA ILE A 58 16.17 -7.25 -0.02
C ILE A 58 16.72 -8.28 0.99
N GLU A 59 16.89 -7.88 2.24
CA GLU A 59 17.41 -8.74 3.31
C GLU A 59 16.45 -9.88 3.68
N THR A 60 15.15 -9.71 3.45
CA THR A 60 14.11 -10.69 3.78
C THR A 60 13.45 -11.31 2.55
N LEU A 61 14.02 -11.07 1.37
CA LEU A 61 13.43 -11.51 0.11
C LEU A 61 13.33 -13.04 0.01
N GLU A 62 14.37 -13.77 0.47
CA GLU A 62 14.37 -15.24 0.46
C GLU A 62 13.37 -15.82 1.47
N GLU A 63 13.23 -15.19 2.65
CA GLU A 63 12.19 -15.56 3.60
C GLU A 63 10.79 -15.35 3.00
N MET A 64 10.57 -14.22 2.31
CA MET A 64 9.32 -13.94 1.61
C MET A 64 9.03 -14.99 0.52
N ARG A 65 10.03 -15.37 -0.26
CA ARG A 65 9.90 -16.45 -1.27
C ARG A 65 9.52 -17.78 -0.63
N SER A 66 10.10 -18.09 0.54
CA SER A 66 9.75 -19.29 1.29
C SER A 66 8.28 -19.28 1.74
N VAL A 67 7.78 -18.13 2.22
CA VAL A 67 6.36 -17.95 2.54
C VAL A 67 5.48 -18.18 1.31
N VAL A 68 5.86 -17.62 0.17
CA VAL A 68 5.12 -17.79 -1.10
C VAL A 68 5.03 -19.25 -1.51
N LEU A 69 6.13 -20.00 -1.42
CA LEU A 69 6.16 -21.42 -1.79
C LEU A 69 5.25 -22.30 -0.90
N GLN A 70 5.02 -21.89 0.34
CA GLN A 70 4.13 -22.59 1.28
C GLN A 70 2.66 -22.26 1.05
N ASN A 71 2.35 -21.22 0.28
CA ASN A 71 1.01 -20.75 -0.01
C ASN A 71 0.66 -20.94 -1.49
N ARG A 72 -0.60 -21.31 -1.79
CA ARG A 72 -1.07 -21.53 -3.17
C ARG A 72 -1.78 -20.28 -3.70
N TRP A 73 -1.10 -19.16 -3.76
CA TRP A 73 -1.66 -17.92 -4.28
C TRP A 73 -1.64 -17.90 -5.82
N THR A 74 -2.78 -18.18 -6.40
CA THR A 74 -2.92 -18.28 -7.87
C THR A 74 -2.90 -16.94 -8.58
N LYS A 75 -3.12 -15.82 -7.85
CA LYS A 75 -3.07 -14.46 -8.40
C LYS A 75 -1.70 -13.80 -8.24
N LEU A 76 -0.75 -14.45 -7.58
CA LEU A 76 0.58 -13.90 -7.41
C LEU A 76 1.31 -13.83 -8.76
N LYS A 77 1.66 -12.61 -9.17
CA LYS A 77 2.42 -12.32 -10.41
C LYS A 77 3.92 -12.24 -10.14
N ALA A 78 4.32 -11.56 -9.07
CA ALA A 78 5.74 -11.34 -8.77
C ALA A 78 6.01 -11.15 -7.26
N VAL A 79 7.26 -11.47 -6.89
CA VAL A 79 7.88 -11.06 -5.63
C VAL A 79 9.17 -10.35 -5.99
N CYS A 80 9.28 -9.07 -5.63
CA CYS A 80 10.45 -8.25 -5.96
C CYS A 80 11.03 -7.56 -4.72
N ALA A 81 12.28 -7.11 -4.85
CA ALA A 81 12.91 -6.27 -3.84
C ALA A 81 12.35 -4.84 -3.94
N GLY A 82 12.04 -4.24 -2.79
CA GLY A 82 11.74 -2.83 -2.66
C GLY A 82 13.01 -1.97 -2.62
N GLY A 83 12.79 -0.66 -2.48
CA GLY A 83 13.86 0.30 -2.35
C GLY A 83 14.04 0.82 -0.92
N MET A 84 14.85 1.85 -0.78
CA MET A 84 15.25 2.42 0.53
C MET A 84 14.10 3.10 1.29
N ASN A 85 13.02 3.45 0.62
CA ASN A 85 11.85 4.09 1.20
C ASN A 85 10.54 3.54 0.60
N ARG A 86 9.39 4.01 1.14
CA ARG A 86 8.06 3.59 0.68
C ARG A 86 7.85 3.89 -0.81
N PHE A 87 8.26 5.08 -1.25
CA PHE A 87 8.16 5.53 -2.63
C PHE A 87 8.91 4.59 -3.59
N ALA A 88 10.19 4.31 -3.31
CA ALA A 88 11.00 3.42 -4.12
C ALA A 88 10.44 1.99 -4.17
N SER A 89 9.85 1.53 -3.06
CA SER A 89 9.18 0.24 -2.98
C SER A 89 7.89 0.21 -3.81
N GLY A 90 7.07 1.27 -3.74
CA GLY A 90 5.88 1.42 -4.58
C GLY A 90 6.24 1.41 -6.08
N ASN A 91 7.27 2.16 -6.46
CA ASN A 91 7.75 2.21 -7.85
C ASN A 91 8.30 0.84 -8.33
N ALA A 92 9.01 0.10 -7.47
CA ALA A 92 9.44 -1.26 -7.77
C ALA A 92 8.25 -2.20 -8.03
N GLY A 93 7.20 -2.08 -7.22
CA GLY A 93 5.95 -2.83 -7.41
C GLY A 93 5.22 -2.47 -8.70
N LEU A 94 5.13 -1.17 -9.03
CA LEU A 94 4.53 -0.70 -10.29
C LEU A 94 5.25 -1.25 -11.52
N SER A 95 6.57 -1.39 -11.45
CA SER A 95 7.39 -1.93 -12.56
C SER A 95 7.12 -3.41 -12.84
N GLN A 96 6.38 -4.11 -11.98
CA GLN A 96 5.96 -5.50 -12.16
C GLN A 96 4.58 -5.63 -12.81
N CYS A 97 3.92 -4.52 -13.13
CA CYS A 97 2.65 -4.54 -13.85
C CYS A 97 2.90 -4.73 -15.35
N ASP A 98 2.23 -5.73 -15.96
CA ASP A 98 2.43 -6.11 -17.36
C ASP A 98 1.81 -5.12 -18.35
N SER A 99 0.85 -4.30 -17.91
CA SER A 99 0.10 -3.38 -18.77
C SER A 99 -0.15 -2.05 -18.07
N PRO A 100 -0.03 -0.93 -18.79
CA PRO A 100 -0.42 0.38 -18.27
C PRO A 100 -1.95 0.56 -18.18
N ASP A 101 -2.73 -0.30 -18.83
CA ASP A 101 -4.20 -0.26 -18.75
C ASP A 101 -4.72 -1.13 -17.60
N CYS A 102 -4.21 -0.86 -16.40
CA CYS A 102 -4.68 -1.50 -15.18
C CYS A 102 -4.92 -0.48 -14.07
N ASN A 103 -5.63 -0.90 -13.05
CA ASN A 103 -5.68 -0.22 -11.77
C ASN A 103 -4.71 -0.91 -10.80
N VAL A 104 -4.13 -0.14 -9.88
CA VAL A 104 -3.27 -0.65 -8.83
C VAL A 104 -3.81 -0.28 -7.46
N LEU A 105 -3.72 -1.19 -6.51
CA LEU A 105 -4.07 -0.99 -5.10
C LEU A 105 -2.79 -1.19 -4.28
N ILE A 106 -2.23 -0.13 -3.73
CA ILE A 106 -1.03 -0.19 -2.89
C ILE A 106 -1.44 -0.38 -1.44
N HIS A 107 -0.95 -1.45 -0.82
CA HIS A 107 -1.35 -1.84 0.53
C HIS A 107 -0.17 -2.24 1.41
N ASP A 108 -0.24 -1.89 2.70
CA ASP A 108 0.79 -2.27 3.70
C ASP A 108 0.68 -3.75 4.07
N GLY A 109 1.73 -4.53 3.87
CA GLY A 109 1.78 -5.97 4.17
C GLY A 109 1.59 -6.33 5.64
N ALA A 110 1.75 -5.36 6.54
CA ALA A 110 1.52 -5.50 7.98
C ALA A 110 0.12 -5.01 8.43
N ARG A 111 -0.84 -4.88 7.50
CA ARG A 111 -2.26 -4.55 7.80
C ARG A 111 -3.20 -5.70 7.42
N PRO A 112 -3.19 -6.81 8.18
CA PRO A 112 -3.90 -8.04 7.81
C PRO A 112 -5.43 -7.97 7.97
N MET A 113 -5.97 -6.88 8.54
CA MET A 113 -7.40 -6.73 8.85
C MET A 113 -8.19 -5.99 7.77
N VAL A 114 -7.63 -5.84 6.57
CA VAL A 114 -8.36 -5.25 5.46
C VAL A 114 -9.56 -6.14 5.09
N SER A 115 -10.75 -5.55 5.04
CA SER A 115 -11.97 -6.29 4.74
C SER A 115 -12.20 -6.43 3.22
N GLN A 116 -12.96 -7.48 2.83
CA GLN A 116 -13.39 -7.69 1.45
C GLN A 116 -14.18 -6.48 0.92
N ARG A 117 -14.99 -5.86 1.80
CA ARG A 117 -15.76 -4.66 1.47
C ARG A 117 -14.85 -3.51 1.03
N ILE A 118 -13.80 -3.20 1.80
CA ILE A 118 -12.88 -2.10 1.48
C ILE A 118 -12.18 -2.36 0.13
N ILE A 119 -11.66 -3.58 -0.09
CA ILE A 119 -10.99 -3.91 -1.36
C ILE A 119 -11.95 -3.74 -2.53
N THR A 120 -13.18 -4.22 -2.40
CA THR A 120 -14.22 -4.11 -3.43
C THR A 120 -14.59 -2.65 -3.70
N GLU A 121 -14.86 -1.86 -2.66
CA GLU A 121 -15.22 -0.44 -2.79
C GLU A 121 -14.12 0.38 -3.49
N VAL A 122 -12.84 0.12 -3.19
CA VAL A 122 -11.72 0.76 -3.88
C VAL A 122 -11.68 0.38 -5.37
N CYS A 123 -11.81 -0.91 -5.69
CA CYS A 123 -11.86 -1.36 -7.08
C CYS A 123 -13.03 -0.74 -7.87
N GLU A 124 -14.19 -0.61 -7.23
CA GLU A 124 -15.39 -0.02 -7.86
C GLU A 124 -15.25 1.48 -8.03
N ALA A 125 -14.67 2.18 -7.05
CA ALA A 125 -14.43 3.61 -7.13
C ALA A 125 -13.44 3.98 -8.26
N LEU A 126 -12.46 3.12 -8.53
CA LEU A 126 -11.51 3.30 -9.64
C LEU A 126 -12.13 3.20 -11.04
N ASN A 127 -13.39 2.77 -11.16
CA ASN A 127 -14.15 2.91 -12.41
C ASN A 127 -14.59 4.36 -12.69
N LYS A 128 -14.54 5.23 -11.69
CA LYS A 128 -15.01 6.63 -11.78
C LYS A 128 -13.90 7.64 -11.49
N TYR A 129 -12.94 7.27 -10.66
CA TYR A 129 -11.90 8.15 -10.16
C TYR A 129 -10.51 7.60 -10.52
N SER A 130 -9.57 8.49 -10.78
CA SER A 130 -8.17 8.12 -11.11
C SER A 130 -7.33 7.82 -9.87
N ALA A 131 -7.75 8.30 -8.69
CA ALA A 131 -7.15 8.02 -7.40
C ALA A 131 -8.23 7.89 -6.32
N VAL A 132 -8.03 6.97 -5.37
CA VAL A 132 -8.96 6.66 -4.28
C VAL A 132 -8.16 6.46 -3.00
N ASP A 133 -8.48 7.22 -1.98
CA ASP A 133 -7.89 7.06 -0.65
C ASP A 133 -8.87 6.40 0.31
N VAL A 134 -8.36 5.54 1.18
CA VAL A 134 -9.13 4.94 2.28
C VAL A 134 -8.76 5.67 3.55
N ALA A 135 -9.75 6.23 4.23
CA ALA A 135 -9.52 6.96 5.45
C ALA A 135 -10.63 6.70 6.48
N VAL A 136 -10.32 6.96 7.75
CA VAL A 136 -11.27 6.91 8.86
C VAL A 136 -11.26 8.24 9.61
N PRO A 137 -12.41 8.75 10.09
CA PRO A 137 -12.43 9.96 10.92
C PRO A 137 -11.51 9.81 12.12
N SER A 138 -10.77 10.88 12.46
CA SER A 138 -9.97 10.88 13.68
C SER A 138 -10.87 10.92 14.92
N THR A 139 -10.56 10.05 15.87
CA THR A 139 -11.19 10.05 17.21
C THR A 139 -10.35 10.81 18.23
N ASP A 140 -9.07 11.07 17.90
CA ASP A 140 -8.11 11.70 18.79
C ASP A 140 -8.23 13.24 18.75
N SER A 141 -7.78 13.87 19.83
CA SER A 141 -7.52 15.32 19.85
C SER A 141 -6.15 15.59 19.25
N LEU A 142 -6.12 16.34 18.17
CA LEU A 142 -4.90 16.62 17.41
C LEU A 142 -4.50 18.08 17.54
N ILE A 143 -3.20 18.31 17.64
CA ILE A 143 -2.59 19.64 17.72
C ILE A 143 -1.55 19.81 16.62
N VAL A 144 -1.31 21.05 16.22
CA VAL A 144 -0.13 21.45 15.47
C VAL A 144 0.87 21.99 16.49
N SER A 145 2.13 21.55 16.41
CA SER A 145 3.21 21.96 17.33
C SER A 145 4.48 22.24 16.54
N ASP A 146 5.27 23.18 17.04
CA ASP A 146 6.64 23.44 16.57
C ASP A 146 7.69 22.60 17.31
N GLY A 147 7.24 21.61 18.08
CA GLY A 147 8.06 20.73 18.92
C GLY A 147 8.04 21.09 20.41
N ASN A 148 7.88 22.36 20.77
CA ASN A 148 7.91 22.86 22.16
C ASN A 148 6.60 23.52 22.60
N ARG A 149 5.85 24.08 21.68
CA ARG A 149 4.59 24.80 21.95
C ARG A 149 3.49 24.37 21.00
N VAL A 150 2.27 24.36 21.53
CA VAL A 150 1.06 24.16 20.73
C VAL A 150 0.81 25.45 19.94
N SER A 151 0.77 25.35 18.61
CA SER A 151 0.46 26.49 17.73
C SER A 151 -1.02 26.51 17.33
N ASN A 152 -1.67 25.34 17.23
CA ASN A 152 -3.09 25.25 16.90
C ASN A 152 -3.70 23.93 17.39
N TYR A 153 -5.01 23.93 17.63
CA TYR A 153 -5.84 22.74 17.82
C TYR A 153 -6.60 22.48 16.52
N LEU A 154 -6.53 21.24 16.02
CA LEU A 154 -7.27 20.86 14.83
C LEU A 154 -8.71 20.48 15.21
N ASP A 155 -9.68 20.88 14.38
CA ASP A 155 -11.04 20.37 14.48
C ASP A 155 -11.05 18.91 13.99
N ARG A 156 -11.15 17.96 14.92
CA ARG A 156 -11.15 16.53 14.61
C ARG A 156 -12.24 16.11 13.64
N ASN A 157 -13.33 16.88 13.52
CA ASN A 157 -14.40 16.58 12.57
C ASN A 157 -13.96 16.78 11.10
N THR A 158 -12.86 17.51 10.88
CA THR A 158 -12.26 17.73 9.55
C THR A 158 -11.01 16.90 9.30
N VAL A 159 -10.56 16.10 10.30
CA VAL A 159 -9.33 15.32 10.21
C VAL A 159 -9.63 13.84 10.06
N TRP A 160 -8.99 13.21 9.10
CA TRP A 160 -9.13 11.80 8.80
C TRP A 160 -7.77 11.11 8.84
N ASN A 161 -7.74 9.90 9.38
CA ASN A 161 -6.52 9.07 9.41
C ASN A 161 -6.50 8.21 8.15
N VAL A 162 -5.48 8.43 7.32
CA VAL A 162 -5.28 7.68 6.07
C VAL A 162 -4.94 6.22 6.38
N GLN A 163 -5.55 5.34 5.61
CA GLN A 163 -5.36 3.89 5.69
C GLN A 163 -4.87 3.35 4.34
N THR A 164 -4.84 2.03 4.21
CA THR A 164 -4.60 1.34 2.94
C THR A 164 -5.65 0.23 2.76
N PRO A 165 -5.96 -0.19 1.51
CA PRO A 165 -5.27 0.11 0.26
C PRO A 165 -5.56 1.52 -0.27
N GLN A 166 -4.55 2.13 -0.91
CA GLN A 166 -4.72 3.32 -1.73
C GLN A 166 -4.81 2.88 -3.20
N GLY A 167 -5.84 3.32 -3.90
CA GLY A 167 -6.15 2.87 -5.26
C GLY A 167 -5.84 3.92 -6.33
N PHE A 168 -5.32 3.49 -7.48
CA PHE A 168 -4.94 4.39 -8.58
C PHE A 168 -5.16 3.73 -9.94
N GLY A 169 -5.50 4.54 -10.96
CA GLY A 169 -5.16 4.18 -12.32
C GLY A 169 -3.63 4.12 -12.47
N TYR A 170 -3.11 3.11 -13.16
CA TYR A 170 -1.66 2.93 -13.31
C TYR A 170 -0.94 4.20 -13.81
N GLU A 171 -1.44 4.82 -14.88
CA GLU A 171 -0.84 6.02 -15.45
C GLU A 171 -0.84 7.20 -14.47
N THR A 172 -1.87 7.32 -13.63
CA THR A 172 -1.97 8.38 -12.62
C THR A 172 -0.81 8.30 -11.62
N ILE A 173 -0.66 7.14 -10.96
CA ILE A 173 0.40 6.99 -9.96
C ILE A 173 1.79 6.98 -10.62
N ARG A 174 1.94 6.41 -11.81
CA ARG A 174 3.18 6.40 -12.57
C ARG A 174 3.65 7.83 -12.90
N THR A 175 2.76 8.68 -13.39
CA THR A 175 3.06 10.10 -13.70
C THR A 175 3.47 10.86 -12.44
N ALA A 176 2.71 10.71 -11.34
CA ALA A 176 3.03 11.35 -10.06
C ALA A 176 4.42 10.93 -9.53
N TYR A 177 4.73 9.64 -9.62
CA TYR A 177 6.04 9.13 -9.20
C TYR A 177 7.18 9.62 -10.11
N THR A 178 6.95 9.73 -11.43
CA THR A 178 7.93 10.28 -12.37
C THR A 178 8.26 11.72 -12.03
N GLU A 179 7.24 12.54 -11.71
CA GLU A 179 7.44 13.93 -11.30
C GLU A 179 8.16 14.05 -9.94
N ALA A 180 7.82 13.20 -8.96
CA ALA A 180 8.51 13.16 -7.69
C ALA A 180 9.99 12.79 -7.84
N LEU A 181 10.30 11.80 -8.69
CA LEU A 181 11.68 11.42 -9.04
C LEU A 181 12.44 12.59 -9.69
N ARG A 182 11.83 13.24 -10.69
CA ARG A 182 12.44 14.37 -11.41
C ARG A 182 12.79 15.53 -10.47
N ARG A 183 12.02 15.71 -9.40
CA ARG A 183 12.20 16.78 -8.40
C ARG A 183 12.98 16.34 -7.17
N GLU A 184 13.44 15.09 -7.11
CA GLU A 184 14.10 14.50 -5.94
C GLU A 184 13.27 14.64 -4.64
N ASP A 185 11.94 14.63 -4.76
CA ASP A 185 11.01 14.87 -3.67
C ASP A 185 10.42 13.55 -3.14
N PHE A 186 10.98 13.07 -2.05
CA PHE A 186 10.63 11.80 -1.40
C PHE A 186 10.01 11.99 -0.02
N GLY A 187 9.58 13.22 0.32
CA GLY A 187 9.04 13.57 1.63
C GLY A 187 7.59 13.17 1.87
N ALA A 188 6.89 12.66 0.87
CA ALA A 188 5.51 12.19 1.00
C ALA A 188 5.42 10.96 1.91
N THR A 189 4.40 10.93 2.77
CA THR A 189 4.19 9.85 3.76
C THR A 189 3.37 8.69 3.20
N ASP A 190 2.61 8.91 2.13
CA ASP A 190 1.77 7.95 1.45
C ASP A 190 1.64 8.25 -0.05
N ASP A 191 1.02 7.34 -0.80
CA ASP A 191 0.99 7.39 -2.26
C ASP A 191 -0.07 8.40 -2.78
N CYS A 192 -1.19 8.58 -2.07
CA CYS A 192 -2.20 9.57 -2.41
C CYS A 192 -1.67 11.00 -2.26
N SER A 193 -0.83 11.27 -1.26
CA SER A 193 -0.21 12.60 -1.09
C SER A 193 0.76 12.94 -2.23
N VAL A 194 1.45 11.93 -2.80
CA VAL A 194 2.26 12.14 -4.02
C VAL A 194 1.37 12.53 -5.19
N VAL A 195 0.28 11.80 -5.42
CA VAL A 195 -0.66 12.10 -6.52
C VAL A 195 -1.27 13.48 -6.34
N SER A 196 -1.77 13.80 -5.15
CA SER A 196 -2.38 15.11 -4.85
C SER A 196 -1.40 16.28 -5.06
N LYS A 197 -0.11 16.06 -4.82
CA LYS A 197 0.91 17.11 -4.99
C LYS A 197 1.23 17.40 -6.44
N TYR A 198 1.22 16.40 -7.32
CA TYR A 198 1.68 16.54 -8.71
C TYR A 198 0.58 16.48 -9.75
N LEU A 199 -0.61 15.99 -9.39
CA LEU A 199 -1.77 15.86 -10.26
C LEU A 199 -3.03 16.35 -9.52
N PRO A 200 -3.11 17.66 -9.15
CA PRO A 200 -4.22 18.22 -8.39
C PRO A 200 -5.56 18.15 -9.13
#